data_3dd41d93b023612ef13ca57f2b3917d2
#
_entry.id   3dd41d93b023612ef13ca57f2b3917d2
#
_cell.length_a   1.000
_cell.length_b   1.000
_cell.length_c   1.000
_cell.angle_alpha   90.00
_cell.angle_beta   90.00
_cell.angle_gamma   90.00
#
_symmetry.space_group_name_H-M   'P 1'
#
loop_
_entity.id
_entity.type
_entity.pdbx_description
1 polymer ?
#
loop_
_entity_poly.entity_id
_entity_poly.type
_entity_poly.pdbx_seq_one_letter_code
_entity_poly.pdbx_strand_id
1 'polypeptide(L)'
;MGFVVPFITWVMSSLSSISFSLLLNGVASPFFRSGSGIRKGCPLAPFLFLIVVEGLSWALLSAKLNGVFRGISFGNNISLTHVLFVDDIVMIIDGSAHSLSTLYEILMDFTKASGMMINEDKSSFYYSGLDETELISLQFFFAYTVLTIDSGMKYLGFYLKPCRYLLKDWDWLIAKAEKRIKN
;
A
#
# COMPACT_ATOMS: atom_id res chain seq x y z
N MET A 1 1.69 -18.81 6.57
CA MET A 1 0.23 -18.82 6.86
C MET A 1 -0.37 -20.23 6.99
N GLY A 2 0.28 -21.31 6.59
CA GLY A 2 -0.15 -22.69 6.90
C GLY A 2 -1.53 -23.11 6.35
N PHE A 3 -1.91 -22.62 5.18
CA PHE A 3 -3.18 -23.03 4.56
C PHE A 3 -3.18 -24.52 4.22
N VAL A 4 -4.31 -25.19 4.47
CA VAL A 4 -4.49 -26.61 4.15
C VAL A 4 -4.53 -26.82 2.63
N VAL A 5 -3.98 -27.95 2.18
CA VAL A 5 -3.86 -28.29 0.75
C VAL A 5 -5.20 -28.17 -0.03
N PRO A 6 -6.35 -28.66 0.48
CA PRO A 6 -7.63 -28.50 -0.21
C PRO A 6 -8.00 -27.04 -0.51
N PHE A 7 -7.75 -26.12 0.45
CA PHE A 7 -8.02 -24.69 0.25
C PHE A 7 -7.14 -24.12 -0.89
N ILE A 8 -5.83 -24.44 -0.86
CA ILE A 8 -4.90 -24.02 -1.89
C ILE A 8 -5.35 -24.52 -3.27
N THR A 9 -5.74 -25.81 -3.35
CA THR A 9 -6.21 -26.42 -4.59
C THR A 9 -7.47 -25.73 -5.12
N TRP A 10 -8.44 -25.42 -4.26
CA TRP A 10 -9.66 -24.70 -4.67
C TRP A 10 -9.37 -23.30 -5.20
N VAL A 11 -8.54 -22.54 -4.50
CA VAL A 11 -8.12 -21.20 -4.93
C VAL A 11 -7.41 -21.27 -6.27
N MET A 12 -6.43 -22.16 -6.41
CA MET A 12 -5.67 -22.32 -7.67
C MET A 12 -6.56 -22.79 -8.83
N SER A 13 -7.48 -23.71 -8.58
CA SER A 13 -8.45 -24.15 -9.60
C SER A 13 -9.37 -23.01 -10.02
N SER A 14 -9.84 -22.19 -9.07
CA SER A 14 -10.66 -21.01 -9.36
C SER A 14 -9.91 -19.98 -10.21
N LEU A 15 -8.63 -19.74 -9.94
CA LEU A 15 -7.81 -18.79 -10.69
C LEU A 15 -7.43 -19.31 -12.09
N SER A 16 -7.04 -20.57 -12.19
CA SER A 16 -6.55 -21.18 -13.45
C SER A 16 -7.65 -21.54 -14.44
N SER A 17 -8.90 -21.69 -13.99
CA SER A 17 -10.04 -22.02 -14.86
C SER A 17 -10.57 -20.83 -15.66
N ILE A 18 -10.10 -19.61 -15.38
CA ILE A 18 -10.62 -18.40 -16.01
C ILE A 18 -10.12 -18.29 -17.45
N SER A 19 -11.06 -18.14 -18.39
CA SER A 19 -10.81 -17.81 -19.79
C SER A 19 -11.66 -16.61 -20.23
N PHE A 20 -11.15 -15.84 -21.16
CA PHE A 20 -11.77 -14.64 -21.69
C PHE A 20 -11.91 -14.74 -23.20
N SER A 21 -12.93 -14.10 -23.74
CA SER A 21 -13.09 -13.78 -25.15
C SER A 21 -13.51 -12.33 -25.28
N LEU A 22 -12.96 -11.62 -26.23
CA LEU A 22 -13.30 -10.22 -26.51
C LEU A 22 -14.32 -10.18 -27.64
N LEU A 23 -15.35 -9.34 -27.48
CA LEU A 23 -16.30 -9.06 -28.53
C LEU A 23 -15.83 -7.82 -29.31
N LEU A 24 -15.36 -8.04 -30.54
CA LEU A 24 -14.88 -6.97 -31.44
C LEU A 24 -15.85 -6.85 -32.61
N ASN A 25 -16.55 -5.70 -32.72
CA ASN A 25 -17.53 -5.46 -33.77
C ASN A 25 -18.59 -6.58 -33.94
N GLY A 26 -19.03 -7.15 -32.82
CA GLY A 26 -20.03 -8.24 -32.83
C GLY A 26 -19.45 -9.64 -33.06
N VAL A 27 -18.15 -9.77 -33.28
CA VAL A 27 -17.47 -11.08 -33.48
C VAL A 27 -16.64 -11.40 -32.23
N ALA A 28 -16.86 -12.61 -31.68
CA ALA A 28 -16.09 -13.09 -30.56
C ALA A 28 -14.69 -13.53 -30.96
N SER A 29 -13.66 -13.10 -30.22
CA SER A 29 -12.30 -13.59 -30.39
C SER A 29 -12.17 -15.05 -29.91
N PRO A 30 -11.11 -15.78 -30.28
CA PRO A 30 -10.76 -17.03 -29.64
C PRO A 30 -10.58 -16.83 -28.14
N PHE A 31 -10.88 -17.88 -27.34
CA PHE A 31 -10.66 -17.84 -25.90
C PHE A 31 -9.18 -17.77 -25.57
N PHE A 32 -8.83 -16.91 -24.62
CA PHE A 32 -7.49 -16.81 -24.04
C PHE A 32 -7.55 -16.84 -22.51
N ARG A 33 -6.46 -17.29 -21.88
CA ARG A 33 -6.36 -17.35 -20.42
C ARG A 33 -5.69 -16.09 -19.87
N SER A 34 -6.05 -15.71 -18.65
CA SER A 34 -5.33 -14.66 -17.92
C SER A 34 -3.92 -15.13 -17.59
N GLY A 35 -2.92 -14.30 -17.86
CA GLY A 35 -1.52 -14.55 -17.48
C GLY A 35 -1.19 -14.11 -16.05
N SER A 36 -2.00 -13.19 -15.48
CA SER A 36 -1.79 -12.65 -14.11
C SER A 36 -3.05 -11.98 -13.60
N GLY A 37 -3.07 -11.73 -12.29
CA GLY A 37 -4.13 -11.01 -11.61
C GLY A 37 -5.34 -11.87 -11.25
N ILE A 38 -6.31 -11.24 -10.59
CA ILE A 38 -7.55 -11.86 -10.14
C ILE A 38 -8.71 -11.22 -10.93
N ARG A 39 -9.69 -12.04 -11.31
CA ARG A 39 -10.86 -11.59 -12.09
C ARG A 39 -11.59 -10.46 -11.36
N LYS A 40 -11.71 -9.31 -12.01
CA LYS A 40 -12.52 -8.19 -11.52
C LYS A 40 -13.99 -8.62 -11.36
N GLY A 41 -14.59 -8.33 -10.21
CA GLY A 41 -15.96 -8.74 -9.88
C GLY A 41 -16.09 -10.17 -9.33
N CYS A 42 -14.99 -10.90 -9.14
CA CYS A 42 -15.02 -12.17 -8.40
C CYS A 42 -15.23 -11.90 -6.90
N PRO A 43 -16.25 -12.48 -6.24
CA PRO A 43 -16.50 -12.25 -4.81
C PRO A 43 -15.33 -12.68 -3.91
N LEU A 44 -14.51 -13.63 -4.35
CA LEU A 44 -13.34 -14.13 -3.63
C LEU A 44 -12.12 -13.19 -3.77
N ALA A 45 -12.08 -12.37 -4.82
CA ALA A 45 -10.92 -11.54 -5.12
C ALA A 45 -10.50 -10.59 -3.97
N PRO A 46 -11.39 -9.86 -3.29
CA PRO A 46 -11.02 -9.01 -2.16
C PRO A 46 -10.38 -9.79 -1.01
N PHE A 47 -10.89 -10.99 -0.72
CA PHE A 47 -10.35 -11.85 0.35
C PHE A 47 -8.96 -12.39 0.01
N LEU A 48 -8.75 -12.80 -1.24
CA LEU A 48 -7.43 -13.25 -1.69
C LEU A 48 -6.41 -12.09 -1.66
N PHE A 49 -6.83 -10.90 -2.06
CA PHE A 49 -6.00 -9.70 -1.95
C PHE A 49 -5.61 -9.43 -0.49
N LEU A 50 -6.55 -9.46 0.45
CA LEU A 50 -6.27 -9.28 1.88
C LEU A 50 -5.28 -10.31 2.42
N ILE A 51 -5.40 -11.59 2.02
CA ILE A 51 -4.45 -12.65 2.40
C ILE A 51 -3.03 -12.32 1.90
N VAL A 52 -2.90 -11.81 0.68
CA VAL A 52 -1.59 -11.45 0.11
C VAL A 52 -1.01 -10.25 0.86
N VAL A 53 -1.79 -9.20 1.09
CA VAL A 53 -1.34 -7.99 1.79
C VAL A 53 -1.04 -8.27 3.27
N GLU A 54 -1.72 -9.22 3.90
CA GLU A 54 -1.40 -9.70 5.25
C GLU A 54 0.03 -10.27 5.29
N GLY A 55 0.51 -10.89 4.22
CA GLY A 55 1.91 -11.31 4.11
C GLY A 55 2.90 -10.16 4.23
N LEU A 56 2.61 -9.01 3.61
CA LEU A 56 3.41 -7.80 3.77
C LEU A 56 3.34 -7.27 5.21
N SER A 57 2.14 -7.23 5.80
CA SER A 57 1.94 -6.81 7.19
C SER A 57 2.78 -7.64 8.15
N TRP A 58 2.80 -8.96 7.98
CA TRP A 58 3.63 -9.87 8.78
C TRP A 58 5.13 -9.63 8.61
N ALA A 59 5.60 -9.36 7.40
CA ALA A 59 7.01 -9.04 7.13
C ALA A 59 7.42 -7.74 7.84
N LEU A 60 6.60 -6.68 7.73
CA LEU A 60 6.82 -5.40 8.41
C LEU A 60 6.79 -5.55 9.94
N LEU A 61 5.84 -6.32 10.47
CA LEU A 61 5.75 -6.60 11.90
C LEU A 61 6.95 -7.40 12.40
N SER A 62 7.41 -8.38 11.64
CA SER A 62 8.62 -9.17 11.97
C SER A 62 9.85 -8.28 12.05
N ALA A 63 10.06 -7.39 11.08
CA ALA A 63 11.17 -6.44 11.10
C ALA A 63 11.11 -5.51 12.32
N LYS A 64 9.92 -5.05 12.70
CA LYS A 64 9.70 -4.29 13.92
C LYS A 64 10.05 -5.09 15.18
N LEU A 65 9.57 -6.33 15.31
CA LEU A 65 9.82 -7.19 16.47
C LEU A 65 11.31 -7.54 16.62
N ASN A 66 12.02 -7.65 15.51
CA ASN A 66 13.47 -7.85 15.48
C ASN A 66 14.26 -6.56 15.74
N GLY A 67 13.58 -5.42 15.99
CA GLY A 67 14.21 -4.15 16.29
C GLY A 67 14.90 -3.50 15.10
N VAL A 68 14.62 -3.95 13.87
CA VAL A 68 15.25 -3.46 12.65
C VAL A 68 14.79 -2.04 12.33
N PHE A 69 13.51 -1.75 12.49
CA PHE A 69 13.02 -0.39 12.38
C PHE A 69 11.92 -0.07 13.40
N ARG A 70 11.73 1.22 13.63
CA ARG A 70 10.75 1.75 14.58
C ARG A 70 9.70 2.56 13.84
N GLY A 71 8.45 2.39 14.26
CA GLY A 71 7.34 3.22 13.81
C GLY A 71 7.10 4.41 14.76
N ILE A 72 5.99 5.10 14.56
CA ILE A 72 5.51 6.13 15.49
C ILE A 72 4.90 5.46 16.72
N SER A 73 5.30 5.94 17.91
CA SER A 73 4.73 5.48 19.18
C SER A 73 3.66 6.45 19.68
N PHE A 74 2.51 5.89 20.05
CA PHE A 74 1.39 6.62 20.66
C PHE A 74 1.23 6.16 22.10
N GLY A 75 1.52 7.06 23.04
CA GLY A 75 1.53 6.69 24.46
C GLY A 75 2.56 5.61 24.78
N ASN A 76 2.27 4.81 25.80
CA ASN A 76 3.25 3.82 26.29
C ASN A 76 3.21 2.46 25.61
N ASN A 77 2.15 2.14 24.85
CA ASN A 77 1.91 0.73 24.43
C ASN A 77 1.59 0.55 22.95
N ILE A 78 1.36 1.60 22.18
CA ILE A 78 0.99 1.48 20.78
C ILE A 78 2.14 2.01 19.92
N SER A 79 2.69 1.15 19.07
CA SER A 79 3.68 1.56 18.07
C SER A 79 3.17 1.12 16.69
N LEU A 80 3.03 2.08 15.79
CA LEU A 80 2.48 1.91 14.44
C LEU A 80 3.61 1.97 13.42
N THR A 81 3.75 0.94 12.61
CA THR A 81 4.73 0.85 11.51
C THR A 81 4.07 0.93 10.14
N HIS A 82 2.80 0.58 10.03
CA HIS A 82 2.06 0.64 8.79
C HIS A 82 0.56 0.71 9.02
N VAL A 83 -0.15 1.24 8.03
CA VAL A 83 -1.61 1.25 7.94
C VAL A 83 -1.99 0.77 6.54
N LEU A 84 -2.92 -0.15 6.48
CA LEU A 84 -3.41 -0.74 5.25
C LEU A 84 -4.87 -0.38 5.04
N PHE A 85 -5.21 0.12 3.87
CA PHE A 85 -6.59 0.36 3.47
C PHE A 85 -6.76 0.00 1.99
N VAL A 86 -7.26 -1.20 1.75
CA VAL A 86 -7.37 -1.79 0.41
C VAL A 86 -6.00 -1.78 -0.28
N ASP A 87 -5.82 -1.00 -1.35
CA ASP A 87 -4.59 -0.81 -2.11
C ASP A 87 -3.69 0.33 -1.60
N ASP A 88 -4.21 1.19 -0.72
CA ASP A 88 -3.45 2.26 -0.11
C ASP A 88 -2.66 1.77 1.12
N ILE A 89 -1.35 1.89 1.07
CA ILE A 89 -0.44 1.46 2.12
C ILE A 89 0.37 2.66 2.62
N VAL A 90 0.26 2.97 3.90
CA VAL A 90 1.13 3.95 4.57
C VAL A 90 2.12 3.18 5.43
N MET A 91 3.40 3.41 5.21
CA MET A 91 4.49 2.83 6.01
C MET A 91 5.18 3.94 6.79
N ILE A 92 5.56 3.65 8.02
CA ILE A 92 6.12 4.62 8.97
C ILE A 92 7.38 4.03 9.56
N ILE A 93 8.51 4.66 9.29
CA ILE A 93 9.83 4.21 9.73
C ILE A 93 10.64 5.41 10.27
N ASP A 94 11.74 5.13 10.95
CA ASP A 94 12.61 6.13 11.55
C ASP A 94 13.58 6.84 10.58
N GLY A 95 13.56 6.48 9.29
CA GLY A 95 14.37 7.11 8.24
C GLY A 95 15.85 6.73 8.21
N SER A 96 16.32 5.90 9.15
CA SER A 96 17.72 5.44 9.12
C SER A 96 18.02 4.62 7.86
N ALA A 97 19.27 4.65 7.36
CA ALA A 97 19.67 3.90 6.18
C ALA A 97 19.41 2.38 6.31
N HIS A 98 19.55 1.85 7.54
CA HIS A 98 19.24 0.46 7.82
C HIS A 98 17.74 0.15 7.71
N SER A 99 16.88 1.02 8.25
CA SER A 99 15.42 0.88 8.12
C SER A 99 14.97 1.01 6.66
N LEU A 100 15.55 1.93 5.90
CA LEU A 100 15.26 2.13 4.49
C LEU A 100 15.67 0.91 3.65
N SER A 101 16.87 0.34 3.88
CA SER A 101 17.31 -0.88 3.18
C SER A 101 16.41 -2.07 3.48
N THR A 102 16.06 -2.26 4.76
CA THR A 102 15.15 -3.35 5.15
C THR A 102 13.76 -3.18 4.55
N LEU A 103 13.21 -1.96 4.55
CA LEU A 103 11.94 -1.69 3.90
C LEU A 103 11.99 -2.01 2.41
N TYR A 104 13.06 -1.59 1.74
CA TYR A 104 13.27 -1.89 0.31
C TYR A 104 13.30 -3.40 0.06
N GLU A 105 14.06 -4.17 0.85
CA GLU A 105 14.12 -5.63 0.72
C GLU A 105 12.74 -6.28 0.93
N ILE A 106 12.00 -5.88 1.97
CA ILE A 106 10.64 -6.39 2.23
C ILE A 106 9.71 -6.11 1.05
N LEU A 107 9.76 -4.90 0.50
CA LEU A 107 8.94 -4.54 -0.65
C LEU A 107 9.32 -5.31 -1.91
N MET A 108 10.61 -5.48 -2.18
CA MET A 108 11.10 -6.27 -3.31
C MET A 108 10.70 -7.74 -3.20
N ASP A 109 10.82 -8.34 -2.03
CA ASP A 109 10.39 -9.72 -1.79
C ASP A 109 8.87 -9.87 -1.93
N PHE A 110 8.12 -8.90 -1.42
CA PHE A 110 6.66 -8.88 -1.56
C PHE A 110 6.22 -8.77 -3.02
N THR A 111 6.80 -7.85 -3.79
CA THR A 111 6.48 -7.68 -5.22
C THR A 111 6.84 -8.92 -6.02
N LYS A 112 8.01 -9.53 -5.75
CA LYS A 112 8.45 -10.77 -6.38
C LYS A 112 7.54 -11.96 -6.05
N ALA A 113 7.12 -12.07 -4.79
CA ALA A 113 6.27 -13.18 -4.35
C ALA A 113 4.82 -13.05 -4.80
N SER A 114 4.28 -11.82 -4.81
CA SER A 114 2.87 -11.56 -5.15
C SER A 114 2.62 -11.31 -6.64
N GLY A 115 3.65 -10.91 -7.39
CA GLY A 115 3.52 -10.40 -8.75
C GLY A 115 2.88 -9.02 -8.83
N MET A 116 2.63 -8.37 -7.69
CA MET A 116 2.11 -6.99 -7.64
C MET A 116 3.26 -6.00 -7.89
N MET A 117 2.93 -4.84 -8.46
CA MET A 117 3.88 -3.76 -8.70
C MET A 117 3.48 -2.53 -7.89
N ILE A 118 4.48 -1.87 -7.31
CA ILE A 118 4.28 -0.58 -6.65
C ILE A 118 4.14 0.47 -7.75
N ASN A 119 3.14 1.33 -7.63
CA ASN A 119 2.96 2.45 -8.56
C ASN A 119 3.82 3.62 -8.10
N GLU A 120 4.98 3.81 -8.72
CA GLU A 120 5.95 4.85 -8.35
C GLU A 120 5.39 6.25 -8.53
N ASP A 121 4.60 6.50 -9.58
CA ASP A 121 3.98 7.82 -9.85
C ASP A 121 2.97 8.24 -8.77
N LYS A 122 2.39 7.27 -8.06
CA LYS A 122 1.42 7.50 -6.97
C LYS A 122 2.03 7.36 -5.59
N SER A 123 3.28 6.91 -5.50
CA SER A 123 3.99 6.72 -4.25
C SER A 123 4.82 7.93 -3.91
N SER A 124 4.84 8.31 -2.64
CA SER A 124 5.60 9.46 -2.17
C SER A 124 6.15 9.20 -0.78
N PHE A 125 7.31 9.76 -0.50
CA PHE A 125 7.86 9.84 0.83
C PHE A 125 7.51 11.19 1.47
N TYR A 126 7.02 11.13 2.69
CA TYR A 126 6.83 12.29 3.55
C TYR A 126 7.77 12.19 4.73
N TYR A 127 8.60 13.21 4.92
CA TYR A 127 9.60 13.21 5.98
C TYR A 127 9.48 14.43 6.90
N SER A 128 10.01 14.28 8.11
CA SER A 128 10.22 15.36 9.07
C SER A 128 11.50 15.08 9.83
N GLY A 129 12.38 16.08 9.94
CA GLY A 129 13.60 16.00 10.75
C GLY A 129 14.73 15.15 10.18
N LEU A 130 14.69 14.77 8.90
CA LEU A 130 15.81 14.09 8.22
C LEU A 130 16.88 15.12 7.82
N ASP A 131 18.14 14.74 7.94
CA ASP A 131 19.28 15.51 7.42
C ASP A 131 19.53 15.21 5.94
N GLU A 132 20.49 15.93 5.32
CA GLU A 132 20.82 15.75 3.90
C GLU A 132 21.34 14.35 3.57
N THR A 133 22.08 13.72 4.48
CA THR A 133 22.65 12.38 4.25
C THR A 133 21.57 11.30 4.29
N GLU A 134 20.59 11.45 5.16
CA GLU A 134 19.42 10.58 5.27
C GLU A 134 18.51 10.74 4.03
N LEU A 135 18.33 11.97 3.53
CA LEU A 135 17.59 12.23 2.29
C LEU A 135 18.26 11.62 1.06
N ILE A 136 19.60 11.69 0.95
CA ILE A 136 20.35 11.03 -0.12
C ILE A 136 20.16 9.50 -0.03
N SER A 137 20.25 8.94 1.16
CA SER A 137 20.03 7.51 1.39
C SER A 137 18.63 7.08 0.96
N LEU A 138 17.60 7.86 1.28
CA LEU A 138 16.23 7.61 0.88
C LEU A 138 16.08 7.59 -0.65
N GLN A 139 16.65 8.59 -1.34
CA GLN A 139 16.60 8.68 -2.80
C GLN A 139 17.41 7.58 -3.51
N PHE A 140 18.41 7.01 -2.84
CA PHE A 140 19.17 5.88 -3.36
C PHE A 140 18.33 4.60 -3.44
N PHE A 141 17.50 4.34 -2.45
CA PHE A 141 16.65 3.14 -2.43
C PHE A 141 15.36 3.30 -3.23
N PHE A 142 14.82 4.52 -3.29
CA PHE A 142 13.48 4.75 -3.84
C PHE A 142 13.45 5.99 -4.74
N ALA A 143 12.94 5.80 -5.95
CA ALA A 143 12.76 6.87 -6.93
C ALA A 143 11.43 7.66 -6.75
N TYR A 144 10.89 7.68 -5.52
CA TYR A 144 9.60 8.33 -5.26
C TYR A 144 9.76 9.83 -5.03
N THR A 145 8.65 10.56 -5.19
CA THR A 145 8.59 11.98 -4.83
C THR A 145 8.81 12.15 -3.32
N VAL A 146 9.75 13.02 -2.94
CA VAL A 146 10.08 13.30 -1.54
C VAL A 146 9.51 14.65 -1.14
N LEU A 147 8.70 14.68 -0.09
CA LEU A 147 7.95 15.84 0.40
C LEU A 147 8.11 15.99 1.90
N THR A 148 8.06 17.22 2.40
CA THR A 148 7.96 17.46 3.85
C THR A 148 6.54 17.20 4.34
N ILE A 149 6.41 16.59 5.52
CA ILE A 149 5.09 16.31 6.10
C ILE A 149 4.41 17.55 6.68
N ASP A 150 5.11 18.68 6.77
CA ASP A 150 4.58 19.92 7.36
C ASP A 150 3.35 20.47 6.62
N SER A 151 3.31 20.30 5.31
CA SER A 151 2.15 20.64 4.48
C SER A 151 0.98 19.68 4.61
N GLY A 152 1.18 18.55 5.25
CA GLY A 152 0.23 17.46 5.40
C GLY A 152 0.28 16.45 4.27
N MET A 153 0.14 15.17 4.64
CA MET A 153 0.00 14.05 3.73
C MET A 153 -1.48 13.77 3.49
N LYS A 154 -1.90 13.72 2.23
CA LYS A 154 -3.29 13.35 1.90
C LYS A 154 -3.46 11.84 1.97
N TYR A 155 -4.35 11.39 2.87
CA TYR A 155 -4.67 9.97 3.04
C TYR A 155 -6.18 9.79 3.20
N LEU A 156 -6.78 8.91 2.41
CA LEU A 156 -8.22 8.61 2.39
C LEU A 156 -9.12 9.88 2.31
N GLY A 157 -8.62 10.91 1.64
CA GLY A 157 -9.34 12.17 1.48
C GLY A 157 -9.16 13.17 2.62
N PHE A 158 -8.35 12.85 3.62
CA PHE A 158 -7.98 13.74 4.72
C PHE A 158 -6.52 14.14 4.62
N TYR A 159 -6.16 15.27 5.24
CA TYR A 159 -4.76 15.68 5.38
C TYR A 159 -4.25 15.29 6.75
N LEU A 160 -3.27 14.39 6.82
CA LEU A 160 -2.57 14.02 8.04
C LEU A 160 -1.40 14.98 8.24
N LYS A 161 -1.32 15.61 9.42
CA LYS A 161 -0.26 16.55 9.78
C LYS A 161 0.34 16.20 11.14
N PRO A 162 1.64 16.45 11.36
CA PRO A 162 2.26 16.27 12.67
C PRO A 162 1.91 17.40 13.66
N CYS A 163 1.39 18.52 13.15
CA CYS A 163 1.04 19.69 13.93
C CYS A 163 -0.46 19.82 14.18
N ARG A 164 -0.82 20.74 15.09
CA ARG A 164 -2.25 21.03 15.41
C ARG A 164 -2.99 21.52 14.18
N TYR A 165 -4.19 20.97 13.95
CA TYR A 165 -5.09 21.41 12.89
C TYR A 165 -5.64 22.80 13.17
N LEU A 166 -5.66 23.64 12.13
CA LEU A 166 -6.27 24.97 12.13
C LEU A 166 -7.61 24.90 11.37
N LEU A 167 -8.48 25.91 11.56
CA LEU A 167 -9.76 25.96 10.87
C LEU A 167 -9.62 25.89 9.34
N LYS A 168 -8.64 26.57 8.78
CA LYS A 168 -8.33 26.53 7.33
C LYS A 168 -8.02 25.13 6.79
N ASP A 169 -7.59 24.21 7.62
CA ASP A 169 -7.29 22.84 7.19
C ASP A 169 -8.56 22.04 6.87
N TRP A 170 -9.73 22.58 7.25
CA TRP A 170 -11.05 21.99 7.02
C TRP A 170 -11.83 22.66 5.88
N ASP A 171 -11.31 23.75 5.28
CA ASP A 171 -12.00 24.50 4.22
C ASP A 171 -12.37 23.61 3.02
N TRP A 172 -11.51 22.67 2.65
CA TRP A 172 -11.77 21.70 1.59
C TRP A 172 -12.98 20.81 1.89
N LEU A 173 -13.19 20.44 3.16
CA LEU A 173 -14.32 19.60 3.59
C LEU A 173 -15.62 20.43 3.54
N ILE A 174 -15.56 21.68 3.99
CA ILE A 174 -16.69 22.61 3.91
C ILE A 174 -17.11 22.82 2.46
N ALA A 175 -16.15 23.15 1.59
CA ALA A 175 -16.43 23.31 0.15
C ALA A 175 -17.01 22.05 -0.51
N LYS A 176 -16.54 20.86 -0.10
CA LYS A 176 -17.07 19.58 -0.58
C LYS A 176 -18.50 19.32 -0.11
N ALA A 177 -18.80 19.67 1.15
CA ALA A 177 -20.16 19.56 1.71
C ALA A 177 -21.12 20.53 1.01
N GLU A 178 -20.75 21.81 0.86
CA GLU A 178 -21.54 22.80 0.15
C GLU A 178 -21.87 22.40 -1.29
N LYS A 179 -20.88 21.85 -2.02
CA LYS A 179 -21.09 21.36 -3.38
C LYS A 179 -22.12 20.22 -3.43
N ARG A 180 -22.19 19.37 -2.41
CA ARG A 180 -23.19 18.29 -2.35
C ARG A 180 -24.59 18.75 -1.95
N ILE A 181 -24.69 19.82 -1.17
CA ILE A 181 -25.97 20.39 -0.76
C ILE A 181 -26.62 21.19 -1.89
N LYS A 182 -25.81 21.80 -2.78
CA LYS A 182 -26.28 22.59 -3.91
C LYS A 182 -26.67 21.76 -5.15
N ASN A 183 -26.31 20.48 -5.19
CA ASN A 183 -26.70 19.51 -6.22
C ASN A 183 -27.80 18.56 -5.72
#